data_658ae1be3f719b6393af2fc8824aa7ed
#
_entry.id   658ae1be3f719b6393af2fc8824aa7ed
#
_cell.length_a   1.000
_cell.length_b   1.000
_cell.length_c   1.000
_cell.angle_alpha   90.00
_cell.angle_beta   90.00
_cell.angle_gamma   90.00
#
_symmetry.space_group_name_H-M   'P 1'
#
loop_
_entity.id
_entity.type
_entity.pdbx_description
1 polymer ?
#
loop_
_entity_poly.entity_id
_entity_poly.type
_entity_poly.pdbx_seq_one_letter_code
_entity_poly.pdbx_strand_id
1 'polypeptide(L)'
;MLVHFVRNGPSYLPELEAYAAFIASQGHQASIHDTSATVPVDAQVVWWICGRVSHLEQRRLKHAFHIHEYSSSSVPPHAWLKDQVKRITQAQPDYRVFQNPWVRERMGFSSRVPSCLRDMGIAPAFFEAPAQVAHK
;
A
#
# COMPACT_ATOMS: atom_id res chain seq x y z
N MET A 1 16.16 -10.06 -3.70
CA MET A 1 15.11 -9.34 -4.44
C MET A 1 14.94 -7.95 -3.83
N LEU A 2 14.67 -6.92 -4.63
CA LEU A 2 14.37 -5.57 -4.16
C LEU A 2 12.89 -5.24 -4.38
N VAL A 3 12.19 -4.84 -3.31
CA VAL A 3 10.79 -4.41 -3.34
C VAL A 3 10.74 -2.89 -3.29
N HIS A 4 10.06 -2.29 -4.24
CA HIS A 4 9.88 -0.84 -4.33
C HIS A 4 8.49 -0.46 -3.80
N PHE A 5 8.44 0.21 -2.66
CA PHE A 5 7.21 0.80 -2.13
C PHE A 5 6.97 2.17 -2.74
N VAL A 6 5.78 2.41 -3.25
CA VAL A 6 5.37 3.72 -3.78
C VAL A 6 4.23 4.24 -2.92
N ARG A 7 4.43 5.39 -2.27
CA ARG A 7 3.40 6.13 -1.52
C ARG A 7 3.03 7.41 -2.28
N ASN A 8 1.86 7.94 -2.00
CA ASN A 8 1.42 9.19 -2.61
C ASN A 8 1.91 10.39 -1.77
N GLY A 9 3.05 10.94 -2.16
CA GLY A 9 3.66 12.07 -1.48
C GLY A 9 4.39 11.73 -0.18
N PRO A 10 4.90 12.72 0.55
CA PRO A 10 5.78 12.57 1.71
C PRO A 10 5.02 12.23 3.01
N SER A 11 3.93 11.47 2.94
CA SER A 11 3.18 11.04 4.12
C SER A 11 4.00 10.09 4.98
N TYR A 12 4.01 10.30 6.29
CA TYR A 12 4.56 9.32 7.23
C TYR A 12 3.61 8.14 7.35
N LEU A 13 4.12 6.97 7.01
CA LEU A 13 3.40 5.69 7.05
C LEU A 13 4.23 4.71 7.88
N PRO A 14 3.97 4.55 9.18
CA PRO A 14 4.77 3.70 10.07
C PRO A 14 4.79 2.24 9.63
N GLU A 15 3.76 1.78 8.92
CA GLU A 15 3.70 0.44 8.35
C GLU A 15 4.81 0.17 7.32
N LEU A 16 5.30 1.20 6.61
CA LEU A 16 6.38 1.03 5.63
C LEU A 16 7.70 0.65 6.28
N GLU A 17 8.00 1.19 7.45
CA GLU A 17 9.18 0.82 8.24
C GLU A 17 9.08 -0.64 8.69
N ALA A 18 7.91 -1.07 9.15
CA ALA A 18 7.66 -2.45 9.55
C ALA A 18 7.80 -3.42 8.37
N TYR A 19 7.27 -3.06 7.18
CA TYR A 19 7.43 -3.85 5.96
C TYR A 19 8.90 -3.94 5.54
N ALA A 20 9.63 -2.83 5.54
CA ALA A 20 11.04 -2.81 5.18
C ALA A 20 11.88 -3.69 6.12
N ALA A 21 11.62 -3.61 7.43
CA ALA A 21 12.27 -4.45 8.43
C ALA A 21 11.95 -5.94 8.22
N PHE A 22 10.68 -6.28 7.96
CA PHE A 22 10.27 -7.66 7.67
C PHE A 22 10.94 -8.18 6.40
N ILE A 23 10.94 -7.42 5.31
CA ILE A 23 11.58 -7.78 4.04
C ILE A 23 13.09 -8.01 4.25
N ALA A 24 13.73 -7.15 5.03
CA ALA A 24 15.15 -7.30 5.37
C ALA A 24 15.42 -8.58 6.18
N SER A 25 14.55 -8.93 7.13
CA SER A 25 14.66 -10.17 7.91
C SER A 25 14.55 -11.44 7.05
N GLN A 26 13.91 -11.35 5.89
CA GLN A 26 13.77 -12.42 4.90
C GLN A 26 14.94 -12.43 3.88
N GLY A 27 15.99 -11.64 4.09
CA GLY A 27 17.16 -11.56 3.20
C GLY A 27 16.90 -10.78 1.90
N HIS A 28 15.90 -9.91 1.89
CA HIS A 28 15.54 -9.06 0.75
C HIS A 28 15.77 -7.59 1.08
N GLN A 29 15.61 -6.71 0.10
CA GLN A 29 15.76 -5.26 0.26
C GLN A 29 14.47 -4.52 -0.03
N ALA A 30 14.29 -3.37 0.59
CA ALA A 30 13.17 -2.47 0.35
C ALA A 30 13.67 -1.07 0.01
N SER A 31 12.96 -0.39 -0.88
CA SER A 31 13.18 1.02 -1.22
C SER A 31 11.83 1.75 -1.19
N ILE A 32 11.79 2.94 -0.62
CA ILE A 32 10.57 3.73 -0.47
C ILE A 32 10.64 4.94 -1.38
N HIS A 33 9.58 5.18 -2.16
CA HIS A 33 9.46 6.24 -3.16
C HIS A 33 8.21 7.09 -2.89
N ASP A 34 8.35 8.40 -2.96
CA ASP A 34 7.24 9.36 -2.84
C ASP A 34 6.44 9.48 -4.15
N THR A 35 7.01 9.00 -5.24
CA THR A 35 6.39 9.00 -6.57
C THR A 35 6.89 7.80 -7.38
N SER A 36 6.04 7.29 -8.25
CA SER A 36 6.40 6.21 -9.17
C SER A 36 7.52 6.60 -10.14
N ALA A 37 7.70 7.90 -10.43
CA ALA A 37 8.71 8.39 -11.37
C ALA A 37 10.15 8.02 -10.97
N THR A 38 10.43 7.85 -9.67
CA THR A 38 11.75 7.49 -9.15
C THR A 38 11.99 5.98 -9.06
N VAL A 39 10.98 5.15 -9.33
CA VAL A 39 11.13 3.70 -9.38
C VAL A 39 11.86 3.31 -10.67
N PRO A 40 12.91 2.47 -10.62
CA PRO A 40 13.59 1.96 -11.81
C PRO A 40 12.63 1.21 -12.74
N VAL A 41 12.83 1.37 -14.05
CA VAL A 41 11.93 0.72 -15.06
C VAL A 41 12.07 -0.79 -15.12
N ASP A 42 13.17 -1.33 -14.63
CA ASP A 42 13.49 -2.75 -14.51
C ASP A 42 13.15 -3.33 -13.13
N ALA A 43 12.40 -2.57 -12.29
CA ALA A 43 11.92 -3.04 -11.01
C ALA A 43 11.15 -4.36 -11.15
N GLN A 44 11.44 -5.33 -10.28
CA GLN A 44 10.78 -6.64 -10.29
C GLN A 44 9.46 -6.65 -9.50
N VAL A 45 9.39 -5.91 -8.39
CA VAL A 45 8.22 -5.82 -7.54
C VAL A 45 7.96 -4.37 -7.16
N VAL A 46 6.75 -3.91 -7.40
CA VAL A 46 6.30 -2.57 -7.00
C VAL A 46 5.05 -2.69 -6.15
N TRP A 47 5.15 -2.23 -4.91
CA TRP A 47 4.05 -2.24 -3.95
C TRP A 47 3.53 -0.81 -3.75
N TRP A 48 2.31 -0.59 -4.21
CA TRP A 48 1.65 0.70 -4.16
C TRP A 48 0.83 0.82 -2.88
N ILE A 49 1.20 1.77 -2.02
CA ILE A 49 0.39 2.12 -0.85
C ILE A 49 -0.61 3.18 -1.31
N CYS A 50 -1.82 2.74 -1.51
CA CYS A 50 -2.67 3.41 -2.48
C CYS A 50 -3.65 4.46 -2.01
N GLY A 51 -3.58 5.51 -2.79
CA GLY A 51 -4.74 6.12 -3.42
C GLY A 51 -5.18 5.50 -4.75
N ARG A 52 -4.78 6.10 -5.84
CA ARG A 52 -5.11 5.65 -7.20
C ARG A 52 -3.81 5.43 -7.98
N VAL A 53 -3.71 4.29 -8.63
CA VAL A 53 -2.62 3.99 -9.57
C VAL A 53 -3.18 4.12 -10.99
N SER A 54 -2.59 5.01 -11.78
CA SER A 54 -3.01 5.20 -13.17
C SER A 54 -2.45 4.10 -14.08
N HIS A 55 -3.16 3.84 -15.18
CA HIS A 55 -2.66 2.90 -16.20
C HIS A 55 -1.31 3.33 -16.81
N LEU A 56 -1.04 4.64 -16.89
CA LEU A 56 0.23 5.16 -17.43
C LEU A 56 1.40 4.85 -16.50
N GLU A 57 1.22 5.05 -15.18
CA GLU A 57 2.24 4.74 -14.19
C GLU A 57 2.57 3.25 -14.18
N GLN A 58 1.55 2.40 -14.13
CA GLN A 58 1.75 0.95 -14.16
C GLN A 58 2.36 0.49 -15.48
N ARG A 59 1.94 1.06 -16.63
CA ARG A 59 2.51 0.73 -17.95
C ARG A 59 4.00 1.06 -18.06
N ARG A 60 4.48 2.12 -17.40
CA ARG A 60 5.91 2.45 -17.33
C ARG A 60 6.71 1.33 -16.67
N LEU A 61 6.12 0.66 -15.68
CA LEU A 61 6.70 -0.42 -14.88
C LEU A 61 6.13 -1.80 -15.28
N LYS A 62 5.79 -1.99 -16.54
CA LYS A 62 5.01 -3.14 -17.06
C LYS A 62 5.62 -4.53 -16.82
N HIS A 63 6.91 -4.59 -16.47
CA HIS A 63 7.62 -5.85 -16.21
C HIS A 63 7.62 -6.20 -14.71
N ALA A 64 7.19 -5.28 -13.85
CA ALA A 64 7.11 -5.51 -12.43
C ALA A 64 5.85 -6.31 -12.05
N PHE A 65 5.96 -7.06 -10.95
CA PHE A 65 4.80 -7.59 -10.23
C PHE A 65 4.20 -6.47 -9.39
N HIS A 66 2.93 -6.14 -9.63
CA HIS A 66 2.24 -5.02 -9.00
C HIS A 66 1.37 -5.46 -7.83
N ILE A 67 1.65 -4.95 -6.64
CA ILE A 67 0.83 -5.12 -5.46
C ILE A 67 0.14 -3.79 -5.17
N HIS A 68 -1.19 -3.78 -5.05
CA HIS A 68 -1.94 -2.61 -4.62
C HIS A 68 -2.50 -2.82 -3.21
N GLU A 69 -2.16 -1.91 -2.30
CA GLU A 69 -2.66 -1.94 -0.94
C GLU A 69 -3.65 -0.82 -0.68
N TYR A 70 -4.77 -1.17 -0.04
CA TYR A 70 -5.87 -0.28 0.26
C TYR A 70 -6.11 -0.25 1.78
N SER A 71 -5.66 0.84 2.41
CA SER A 71 -5.77 1.04 3.86
C SER A 71 -7.11 1.66 4.26
N SER A 72 -7.78 2.38 3.34
CA SER A 72 -9.05 3.03 3.59
C SER A 72 -9.90 3.16 2.32
N SER A 73 -11.19 3.34 2.51
CA SER A 73 -12.08 3.84 1.46
C SER A 73 -11.96 5.36 1.30
N SER A 74 -12.59 5.90 0.27
CA SER A 74 -12.64 7.35 0.08
C SER A 74 -13.42 8.03 1.21
N VAL A 75 -12.98 9.24 1.61
CA VAL A 75 -13.63 10.06 2.63
C VAL A 75 -14.62 11.06 2.02
N PRO A 76 -15.67 11.49 2.75
CA PRO A 76 -16.58 12.56 2.35
C PRO A 76 -15.84 13.86 1.96
N PRO A 77 -16.43 14.72 1.12
CA PRO A 77 -17.72 14.54 0.42
C PRO A 77 -17.60 13.62 -0.80
N HIS A 78 -18.73 13.03 -1.23
CA HIS A 78 -18.82 12.18 -2.42
C HIS A 78 -17.98 10.89 -2.39
N ALA A 79 -17.80 10.30 -1.21
CA ALA A 79 -16.98 9.09 -1.01
C ALA A 79 -17.37 7.96 -1.98
N TRP A 80 -18.68 7.69 -2.12
CA TRP A 80 -19.20 6.67 -3.03
C TRP A 80 -18.79 6.93 -4.50
N LEU A 81 -18.91 8.16 -4.98
CA LEU A 81 -18.55 8.51 -6.35
C LEU A 81 -17.04 8.34 -6.58
N LYS A 82 -16.22 8.77 -5.62
CA LYS A 82 -14.76 8.58 -5.67
C LYS A 82 -14.39 7.10 -5.73
N ASP A 83 -15.09 6.25 -4.97
CA ASP A 83 -14.83 4.81 -4.99
C ASP A 83 -15.24 4.18 -6.33
N GLN A 84 -16.35 4.62 -6.95
CA GLN A 84 -16.74 4.18 -8.30
C GLN A 84 -15.71 4.62 -9.36
N VAL A 85 -15.24 5.87 -9.29
CA VAL A 85 -14.19 6.37 -10.19
C VAL A 85 -12.92 5.52 -10.03
N LYS A 86 -12.49 5.24 -8.80
CA LYS A 86 -11.34 4.34 -8.55
C LYS A 86 -11.56 2.97 -9.16
N ARG A 87 -12.74 2.36 -8.95
CA ARG A 87 -13.06 1.03 -9.49
C ARG A 87 -12.90 0.95 -11.01
N ILE A 88 -13.27 2.01 -11.75
CA ILE A 88 -13.25 2.04 -13.21
C ILE A 88 -11.86 2.45 -13.75
N THR A 89 -11.20 3.40 -13.09
CA THR A 89 -9.99 4.06 -13.60
C THR A 89 -8.70 3.54 -12.98
N GLN A 90 -8.78 2.66 -11.99
CA GLN A 90 -7.63 2.03 -11.34
C GLN A 90 -6.98 1.02 -12.27
N ALA A 91 -5.67 1.09 -12.42
CA ALA A 91 -4.93 0.04 -13.10
C ALA A 91 -5.11 -1.30 -12.35
N GLN A 92 -5.15 -2.41 -13.08
CA GLN A 92 -5.33 -3.73 -12.48
C GLN A 92 -3.98 -4.25 -12.00
N PRO A 93 -3.82 -4.56 -10.69
CA PRO A 93 -2.60 -5.15 -10.17
C PRO A 93 -2.58 -6.68 -10.34
N ASP A 94 -1.44 -7.28 -10.05
CA ASP A 94 -1.29 -8.73 -9.95
C ASP A 94 -1.78 -9.26 -8.59
N TYR A 95 -1.72 -8.43 -7.55
CA TYR A 95 -2.16 -8.79 -6.20
C TYR A 95 -2.76 -7.58 -5.46
N ARG A 96 -3.73 -7.84 -4.57
CA ARG A 96 -4.34 -6.81 -3.72
C ARG A 96 -4.18 -7.12 -2.24
N VAL A 97 -3.89 -6.09 -1.45
CA VAL A 97 -3.88 -6.15 0.01
C VAL A 97 -4.94 -5.19 0.53
N PHE A 98 -5.82 -5.65 1.41
CA PHE A 98 -6.84 -4.82 2.05
C PHE A 98 -6.63 -4.81 3.55
N GLN A 99 -6.76 -3.65 4.17
CA GLN A 99 -6.59 -3.52 5.62
C GLN A 99 -7.61 -4.33 6.41
N ASN A 100 -8.85 -4.43 5.90
CA ASN A 100 -9.90 -5.18 6.56
C ASN A 100 -11.01 -5.59 5.57
N PRO A 101 -11.94 -6.49 5.98
CA PRO A 101 -13.05 -6.95 5.13
C PRO A 101 -13.93 -5.80 4.63
N TRP A 102 -14.20 -4.80 5.48
CA TRP A 102 -15.05 -3.67 5.13
C TRP A 102 -14.45 -2.85 3.96
N VAL A 103 -13.14 -2.57 3.98
CA VAL A 103 -12.45 -1.88 2.87
C VAL A 103 -12.57 -2.71 1.59
N ARG A 104 -12.35 -4.02 1.65
CA ARG A 104 -12.47 -4.91 0.49
C ARG A 104 -13.87 -4.86 -0.12
N GLU A 105 -14.91 -4.97 0.70
CA GLU A 105 -16.31 -4.93 0.25
C GLU A 105 -16.66 -3.55 -0.34
N ARG A 106 -16.26 -2.48 0.35
CA ARG A 106 -16.51 -1.10 -0.07
C ARG A 106 -15.87 -0.78 -1.41
N MET A 107 -14.63 -1.20 -1.64
CA MET A 107 -13.92 -1.02 -2.90
C MET A 107 -14.56 -1.83 -4.04
N GLY A 108 -15.11 -3.00 -3.76
CA GLY A 108 -15.88 -3.82 -4.69
C GLY A 108 -15.15 -4.15 -6.00
N PHE A 109 -13.82 -4.36 -5.92
CA PHE A 109 -13.03 -4.79 -7.07
C PHE A 109 -13.35 -6.23 -7.49
N SER A 110 -13.07 -6.55 -8.76
CA SER A 110 -13.21 -7.92 -9.27
C SER A 110 -12.41 -8.93 -8.44
N SER A 111 -13.01 -10.07 -8.13
CA SER A 111 -12.39 -11.20 -7.43
C SER A 111 -11.38 -11.98 -8.29
N ARG A 112 -11.21 -11.61 -9.58
CA ARG A 112 -10.23 -12.26 -10.48
C ARG A 112 -8.78 -12.03 -10.05
N VAL A 113 -8.49 -10.92 -9.37
CA VAL A 113 -7.17 -10.63 -8.85
C VAL A 113 -7.07 -11.22 -7.45
N PRO A 114 -6.06 -12.04 -7.16
CA PRO A 114 -5.86 -12.61 -5.84
C PRO A 114 -5.66 -11.51 -4.80
N SER A 115 -6.14 -11.76 -3.58
CA SER A 115 -6.05 -10.76 -2.52
C SER A 115 -5.94 -11.39 -1.14
N CYS A 116 -5.38 -10.63 -0.19
CA CYS A 116 -5.41 -10.95 1.23
C CYS A 116 -5.95 -9.77 2.06
N LEU A 117 -6.28 -10.08 3.29
CA LEU A 117 -6.50 -9.09 4.34
C LEU A 117 -5.22 -8.98 5.16
N ARG A 118 -4.92 -7.78 5.64
CA ARG A 118 -3.88 -7.56 6.62
C ARG A 118 -4.43 -6.80 7.81
N ASP A 119 -3.96 -7.14 9.00
CA ASP A 119 -4.21 -6.33 10.17
C ASP A 119 -3.30 -5.10 10.19
N MET A 120 -3.68 -4.10 10.99
CA MET A 120 -2.79 -2.98 11.27
C MET A 120 -1.61 -3.48 12.10
N GLY A 121 -0.43 -3.50 11.49
CA GLY A 121 0.81 -3.72 12.24
C GLY A 121 1.05 -2.55 13.19
N ILE A 122 1.35 -2.85 14.44
CA ILE A 122 1.82 -1.86 15.41
C ILE A 122 3.34 -2.00 15.47
N ALA A 123 4.06 -0.90 15.25
CA ALA A 123 5.51 -0.92 15.33
C ALA A 123 5.97 -1.34 16.75
N PRO A 124 7.00 -2.18 16.87
CA PRO A 124 7.51 -2.65 18.19
C PRO A 124 7.79 -1.52 19.16
N ALA A 125 8.22 -0.37 18.70
CA ALA A 125 8.45 0.82 19.51
C ALA A 125 7.23 1.28 20.36
N PHE A 126 6.00 0.95 19.94
CA PHE A 126 4.81 1.25 20.72
C PHE A 126 4.63 0.31 21.92
N PHE A 127 5.27 -0.84 21.92
CA PHE A 127 5.26 -1.77 23.05
C PHE A 127 6.38 -1.49 24.05
N GLU A 128 7.40 -0.73 23.65
CA GLU A 128 8.57 -0.37 24.46
C GLU A 128 8.37 0.97 25.20
N ALA A 129 7.27 1.67 24.97
CA ALA A 129 6.97 2.92 25.65
C ALA A 129 6.87 2.68 27.17
N PRO A 130 7.62 3.43 28.00
CA PRO A 130 7.59 3.23 29.45
C PRO A 130 6.18 3.49 29.99
N ALA A 131 5.69 2.57 30.81
CA ALA A 131 4.37 2.59 31.44
C ALA A 131 4.24 3.69 32.54
N GLN A 132 4.81 4.86 32.34
CA GLN A 132 4.71 5.95 33.31
C GLN A 132 4.36 7.27 32.62
N VAL A 133 3.08 7.46 32.37
CA VAL A 133 2.53 8.81 32.45
C VAL A 133 2.07 9.02 33.92
N ALA A 134 2.92 9.60 34.73
CA ALA A 134 2.53 10.08 36.04
C ALA A 134 1.48 11.17 35.83
N HIS A 135 0.23 10.88 36.09
CA HIS A 135 -0.79 11.91 36.25
C HIS A 135 -0.40 12.76 37.49
N LYS A 136 -0.01 14.01 37.22
CA LYS A 136 -0.04 15.08 38.22
C LYS A 136 -1.41 15.72 38.25
#